data_00b5382af144abfc2a554dd3b2f37ad0
#
_entry.id   00b5382af144abfc2a554dd3b2f37ad0
#
_cell.length_a   1.000
_cell.length_b   1.000
_cell.length_c   1.000
_cell.angle_alpha   90.00
_cell.angle_beta   90.00
_cell.angle_gamma   90.00
#
_symmetry.space_group_name_H-M   'P 1'
#
loop_
_entity.id
_entity.type
_entity.pdbx_description
1 polymer ?
#
loop_
_entity_poly.entity_id
_entity_poly.type
_entity_poly.pdbx_seq_one_letter_code
_entity_poly.pdbx_strand_id
1 'polypeptide(L)'
;GLSLWLVVWLVVVKPAPVQSCPHLCVCYPNPMTVNCQAQNFTFVPTGVPYDSQRVFLQNTRITELRVGSFGFGTQVLWLFSNNITWIEAGAFSELRDLEELDLGDNPHLRRLEGGAFRGLEKLQSLHMHRCRLAALPHDIFHKLYSLQYLYLQENQLHFLQDDLFADLINLSQLFLHGNRIRTLSENVFRGLVNLDRLLLHDNRIRQVNRRAFRDLGRLTMLFLFNNSLAELPGQAMRDVESIQFLRLNNNPWACGCEARPLWEFFRSNRVSSSDLLCASP
;
A
#
# COMPACT_ATOMS: atom_id res chain seq x y z
N GLY A 1 -29.49 12.40 -71.93
CA GLY A 1 -29.65 11.48 -70.85
C GLY A 1 -28.29 11.27 -70.15
N LEU A 2 -28.06 11.97 -69.03
CA LEU A 2 -26.89 11.71 -68.14
C LEU A 2 -27.26 10.59 -67.18
N SER A 3 -26.57 9.46 -67.32
CA SER A 3 -26.70 8.33 -66.37
C SER A 3 -25.76 8.53 -65.17
N LEU A 4 -26.34 8.78 -63.99
CA LEU A 4 -25.59 8.94 -62.77
C LEU A 4 -25.27 7.55 -62.20
N TRP A 5 -24.00 7.11 -62.30
CA TRP A 5 -23.55 5.90 -61.61
C TRP A 5 -23.26 6.21 -60.14
N LEU A 6 -24.17 5.79 -59.27
CA LEU A 6 -23.92 5.77 -57.83
C LEU A 6 -22.91 4.66 -57.48
N VAL A 7 -21.66 5.05 -57.19
CA VAL A 7 -20.65 4.13 -56.65
C VAL A 7 -20.91 4.01 -55.12
N VAL A 8 -21.56 2.93 -54.73
CA VAL A 8 -21.73 2.58 -53.31
C VAL A 8 -20.43 1.96 -52.82
N TRP A 9 -19.68 2.73 -52.01
CA TRP A 9 -18.54 2.20 -51.30
C TRP A 9 -19.06 1.31 -50.16
N LEU A 10 -18.99 -0.01 -50.35
CA LEU A 10 -19.16 -0.97 -49.27
C LEU A 10 -17.92 -0.85 -48.31
N VAL A 11 -18.09 -0.11 -47.24
CA VAL A 11 -17.11 -0.14 -46.12
C VAL A 11 -17.21 -1.51 -45.50
N VAL A 12 -16.30 -2.41 -45.87
CA VAL A 12 -16.12 -3.68 -45.19
C VAL A 12 -15.48 -3.35 -43.81
N VAL A 13 -16.32 -3.14 -42.79
CA VAL A 13 -15.87 -3.09 -41.42
C VAL A 13 -15.36 -4.50 -41.10
N LYS A 14 -14.03 -4.68 -41.14
CA LYS A 14 -13.44 -5.90 -40.57
C LYS A 14 -13.85 -5.97 -39.10
N PRO A 15 -14.48 -7.06 -38.65
CA PRO A 15 -14.71 -7.22 -37.21
C PRO A 15 -13.34 -7.10 -36.51
N ALA A 16 -13.30 -6.27 -35.46
CA ALA A 16 -12.12 -6.21 -34.60
C ALA A 16 -11.78 -7.64 -34.16
N PRO A 17 -10.49 -8.04 -34.16
CA PRO A 17 -10.11 -9.37 -33.72
C PRO A 17 -10.70 -9.60 -32.35
N VAL A 18 -11.56 -10.60 -32.21
CA VAL A 18 -12.05 -11.05 -30.91
C VAL A 18 -10.81 -11.48 -30.15
N GLN A 19 -10.43 -10.67 -29.17
CA GLN A 19 -9.25 -10.92 -28.36
C GLN A 19 -9.55 -12.18 -27.55
N SER A 20 -8.92 -13.27 -27.91
CA SER A 20 -9.14 -14.58 -27.28
C SER A 20 -8.56 -14.55 -25.86
N CYS A 21 -9.26 -15.22 -24.92
CA CYS A 21 -8.73 -15.44 -23.57
C CYS A 21 -7.35 -16.10 -23.62
N PRO A 22 -6.37 -15.69 -22.81
CA PRO A 22 -5.06 -16.34 -22.77
C PRO A 22 -5.19 -17.83 -22.47
N HIS A 23 -4.32 -18.63 -23.07
CA HIS A 23 -4.29 -20.06 -22.83
C HIS A 23 -4.15 -20.35 -21.32
N LEU A 24 -4.88 -21.34 -20.80
CA LEU A 24 -4.97 -21.72 -19.40
C LEU A 24 -5.68 -20.71 -18.48
N CYS A 25 -6.18 -19.60 -19.01
CA CYS A 25 -6.98 -18.64 -18.24
C CYS A 25 -8.46 -18.83 -18.52
N VAL A 26 -9.31 -18.33 -17.64
CA VAL A 26 -10.77 -18.26 -17.81
C VAL A 26 -11.18 -16.81 -17.85
N CYS A 27 -11.96 -16.42 -18.86
CA CYS A 27 -12.42 -15.06 -19.04
C CYS A 27 -13.92 -14.93 -18.83
N TYR A 28 -14.33 -13.84 -18.17
CA TYR A 28 -15.72 -13.50 -17.89
C TYR A 28 -16.04 -12.14 -18.50
N PRO A 29 -17.20 -11.96 -19.15
CA PRO A 29 -17.45 -10.74 -19.94
C PRO A 29 -17.92 -9.52 -19.11
N ASN A 30 -18.55 -9.70 -17.97
CA ASN A 30 -19.18 -8.58 -17.23
C ASN A 30 -18.96 -8.68 -15.72
N PRO A 31 -18.03 -7.92 -15.12
CA PRO A 31 -17.02 -7.07 -15.78
C PRO A 31 -15.96 -7.93 -16.47
N MET A 32 -15.34 -7.41 -17.53
CA MET A 32 -14.30 -8.15 -18.25
C MET A 32 -13.19 -8.56 -17.29
N THR A 33 -13.13 -9.86 -17.01
CA THR A 33 -12.24 -10.45 -16.00
C THR A 33 -11.41 -11.54 -16.66
N VAL A 34 -10.11 -11.50 -16.46
CA VAL A 34 -9.17 -12.55 -16.88
C VAL A 34 -8.63 -13.23 -15.62
N ASN A 35 -8.98 -14.48 -15.42
CA ASN A 35 -8.55 -15.27 -14.28
C ASN A 35 -7.55 -16.34 -14.71
N CYS A 36 -6.29 -16.14 -14.33
CA CYS A 36 -5.16 -17.04 -14.58
C CYS A 36 -4.56 -17.62 -13.29
N GLN A 37 -5.31 -17.57 -12.18
CA GLN A 37 -4.83 -17.98 -10.87
C GLN A 37 -4.39 -19.46 -10.84
N ALA A 38 -3.44 -19.75 -9.97
CA ALA A 38 -2.95 -21.12 -9.69
C ALA A 38 -2.39 -21.85 -10.93
N GLN A 39 -2.01 -21.12 -11.98
CA GLN A 39 -1.31 -21.65 -13.14
C GLN A 39 0.21 -21.52 -12.98
N ASN A 40 0.98 -22.25 -13.77
CA ASN A 40 2.45 -22.26 -13.68
C ASN A 40 3.12 -21.15 -14.54
N PHE A 41 2.48 -20.00 -14.69
CA PHE A 41 3.07 -18.89 -15.44
C PHE A 41 4.34 -18.37 -14.74
N THR A 42 5.43 -18.21 -15.49
CA THR A 42 6.67 -17.58 -15.03
C THR A 42 6.79 -16.13 -15.47
N PHE A 43 5.92 -15.70 -16.36
CA PHE A 43 5.74 -14.31 -16.83
C PHE A 43 4.25 -14.04 -17.08
N VAL A 44 3.88 -12.79 -17.21
CA VAL A 44 2.50 -12.41 -17.51
C VAL A 44 2.11 -13.00 -18.87
N PRO A 45 1.03 -13.79 -18.97
CA PRO A 45 0.64 -14.44 -20.21
C PRO A 45 0.34 -13.40 -21.31
N THR A 46 0.73 -13.71 -22.53
CA THR A 46 0.40 -12.87 -23.69
C THR A 46 -1.09 -13.03 -24.04
N GLY A 47 -1.65 -11.98 -24.65
CA GLY A 47 -3.05 -12.02 -25.09
C GLY A 47 -4.09 -11.68 -24.00
N VAL A 48 -3.66 -11.12 -22.85
CA VAL A 48 -4.61 -10.49 -21.91
C VAL A 48 -5.31 -9.34 -22.65
N PRO A 49 -6.65 -9.36 -22.76
CA PRO A 49 -7.38 -8.29 -23.41
C PRO A 49 -7.07 -6.92 -22.77
N TYR A 50 -6.77 -5.92 -23.59
CA TYR A 50 -6.38 -4.59 -23.12
C TYR A 50 -7.50 -3.83 -22.37
N ASP A 51 -8.74 -4.24 -22.55
CA ASP A 51 -9.94 -3.72 -21.89
C ASP A 51 -10.35 -4.54 -20.67
N SER A 52 -9.51 -5.48 -20.22
CA SER A 52 -9.77 -6.28 -19.01
C SER A 52 -9.81 -5.37 -17.78
N GLN A 53 -10.94 -5.38 -17.08
CA GLN A 53 -11.13 -4.59 -15.85
C GLN A 53 -10.51 -5.28 -14.63
N ARG A 54 -10.52 -6.61 -14.60
CA ARG A 54 -9.94 -7.42 -13.52
C ARG A 54 -8.98 -8.44 -14.09
N VAL A 55 -7.76 -8.48 -13.56
CA VAL A 55 -6.72 -9.43 -13.97
C VAL A 55 -6.19 -10.14 -12.72
N PHE A 56 -6.42 -11.45 -12.66
CA PHE A 56 -6.08 -12.29 -11.52
C PHE A 56 -4.95 -13.25 -11.92
N LEU A 57 -3.77 -13.00 -11.38
CA LEU A 57 -2.52 -13.73 -11.63
C LEU A 57 -1.89 -14.25 -10.32
N GLN A 58 -2.66 -14.28 -9.23
CA GLN A 58 -2.17 -14.75 -7.95
C GLN A 58 -1.89 -16.27 -7.95
N ASN A 59 -1.02 -16.70 -7.03
CA ASN A 59 -0.62 -18.09 -6.88
C ASN A 59 -0.05 -18.69 -8.18
N THR A 60 0.76 -17.92 -8.89
CA THR A 60 1.54 -18.36 -10.05
C THR A 60 3.04 -18.33 -9.76
N ARG A 61 3.91 -18.31 -10.75
CA ARG A 61 5.36 -18.29 -10.58
C ARG A 61 6.02 -17.11 -11.30
N ILE A 62 5.28 -16.03 -11.49
CA ILE A 62 5.77 -14.83 -12.17
C ILE A 62 6.98 -14.28 -11.43
N THR A 63 8.05 -13.99 -12.16
CA THR A 63 9.33 -13.54 -11.60
C THR A 63 9.63 -12.08 -11.82
N GLU A 64 9.04 -11.47 -12.85
CA GLU A 64 9.27 -10.07 -13.19
C GLU A 64 8.04 -9.43 -13.83
N LEU A 65 7.92 -8.12 -13.65
CA LEU A 65 6.88 -7.30 -14.29
C LEU A 65 7.54 -6.24 -15.16
N ARG A 66 7.11 -6.18 -16.42
CA ARG A 66 7.67 -5.26 -17.42
C ARG A 66 6.62 -4.27 -17.91
N VAL A 67 7.10 -3.15 -18.46
CA VAL A 67 6.27 -2.18 -19.16
C VAL A 67 5.52 -2.89 -20.32
N GLY A 68 4.24 -2.54 -20.50
CA GLY A 68 3.38 -3.13 -21.54
C GLY A 68 2.82 -4.52 -21.23
N SER A 69 3.03 -5.04 -20.00
CA SER A 69 2.47 -6.34 -19.61
C SER A 69 0.95 -6.31 -19.38
N PHE A 70 0.35 -5.15 -19.15
CA PHE A 70 -1.06 -4.99 -18.78
C PHE A 70 -1.75 -3.94 -19.65
N GLY A 71 -3.06 -4.12 -19.88
CA GLY A 71 -3.89 -3.17 -20.60
C GLY A 71 -4.36 -1.99 -19.76
N PHE A 72 -4.68 -0.88 -20.42
CA PHE A 72 -5.08 0.38 -19.79
C PHE A 72 -6.43 0.34 -19.06
N GLY A 73 -7.31 -0.63 -19.38
CA GLY A 73 -8.63 -0.77 -18.76
C GLY A 73 -8.64 -1.45 -17.41
N THR A 74 -7.48 -1.92 -16.91
CA THR A 74 -7.39 -2.69 -15.66
C THR A 74 -7.66 -1.80 -14.44
N GLN A 75 -8.63 -2.20 -13.63
CA GLN A 75 -9.01 -1.56 -12.36
C GLN A 75 -8.54 -2.36 -11.14
N VAL A 76 -8.54 -3.70 -11.25
CA VAL A 76 -8.08 -4.61 -10.19
C VAL A 76 -7.03 -5.54 -10.76
N LEU A 77 -5.86 -5.57 -10.13
CA LEU A 77 -4.73 -6.42 -10.51
C LEU A 77 -4.20 -7.18 -9.29
N TRP A 78 -4.36 -8.51 -9.30
CA TRP A 78 -3.85 -9.38 -8.25
C TRP A 78 -2.64 -10.18 -8.72
N LEU A 79 -1.53 -9.97 -8.05
CA LEU A 79 -0.23 -10.58 -8.31
C LEU A 79 0.37 -11.21 -7.04
N PHE A 80 -0.44 -11.37 -5.97
CA PHE A 80 0.05 -11.90 -4.71
C PHE A 80 0.41 -13.39 -4.81
N SER A 81 1.27 -13.83 -3.90
CA SER A 81 1.77 -15.21 -3.85
C SER A 81 2.39 -15.65 -5.18
N ASN A 82 3.36 -14.87 -5.64
CA ASN A 82 4.19 -15.13 -6.80
C ASN A 82 5.68 -15.18 -6.41
N ASN A 83 6.55 -15.28 -7.39
CA ASN A 83 8.01 -15.27 -7.25
C ASN A 83 8.62 -13.97 -7.78
N ILE A 84 7.90 -12.85 -7.73
CA ILE A 84 8.36 -11.58 -8.30
C ILE A 84 9.62 -11.14 -7.57
N THR A 85 10.68 -10.90 -8.36
CA THR A 85 11.97 -10.41 -7.88
C THR A 85 12.23 -8.98 -8.29
N TRP A 86 11.58 -8.53 -9.36
CA TRP A 86 11.81 -7.23 -9.97
C TRP A 86 10.56 -6.69 -10.66
N ILE A 87 10.36 -5.38 -10.50
CA ILE A 87 9.32 -4.60 -11.15
C ILE A 87 10.01 -3.46 -11.90
N GLU A 88 9.86 -3.44 -13.21
CA GLU A 88 10.41 -2.38 -14.05
C GLU A 88 9.80 -1.03 -13.69
N ALA A 89 10.62 0.03 -13.66
CA ALA A 89 10.13 1.38 -13.46
C ALA A 89 9.10 1.71 -14.56
N GLY A 90 7.88 2.10 -14.16
CA GLY A 90 6.77 2.34 -15.08
C GLY A 90 6.04 1.09 -15.56
N ALA A 91 6.27 -0.09 -14.98
CA ALA A 91 5.55 -1.32 -15.33
C ALA A 91 4.02 -1.16 -15.30
N PHE A 92 3.51 -0.26 -14.45
CA PHE A 92 2.09 0.02 -14.30
C PHE A 92 1.66 1.37 -14.89
N SER A 93 2.53 2.12 -15.56
CA SER A 93 2.28 3.52 -15.98
C SER A 93 1.09 3.71 -16.92
N GLU A 94 0.70 2.66 -17.65
CA GLU A 94 -0.46 2.69 -18.53
C GLU A 94 -1.78 2.39 -17.82
N LEU A 95 -1.73 1.87 -16.58
CA LEU A 95 -2.91 1.46 -15.79
C LEU A 95 -3.55 2.65 -15.08
N ARG A 96 -3.97 3.66 -15.83
CA ARG A 96 -4.49 4.92 -15.27
C ARG A 96 -5.80 4.77 -14.49
N ASP A 97 -6.52 3.69 -14.71
CA ASP A 97 -7.77 3.37 -14.02
C ASP A 97 -7.61 2.36 -12.90
N LEU A 98 -6.35 1.96 -12.57
CA LEU A 98 -6.11 0.98 -11.52
C LEU A 98 -6.51 1.53 -10.15
N GLU A 99 -7.39 0.80 -9.48
CA GLU A 99 -7.90 1.12 -8.14
C GLU A 99 -7.34 0.19 -7.06
N GLU A 100 -7.04 -1.05 -7.40
CA GLU A 100 -6.50 -2.05 -6.48
C GLU A 100 -5.32 -2.79 -7.10
N LEU A 101 -4.19 -2.80 -6.38
CA LEU A 101 -2.98 -3.56 -6.72
C LEU A 101 -2.55 -4.40 -5.53
N ASP A 102 -2.53 -5.73 -5.71
CA ASP A 102 -2.02 -6.63 -4.69
C ASP A 102 -0.74 -7.34 -5.16
N LEU A 103 0.37 -7.00 -4.50
CA LEU A 103 1.72 -7.56 -4.68
C LEU A 103 2.19 -8.33 -3.44
N GLY A 104 1.30 -8.59 -2.48
CA GLY A 104 1.63 -9.26 -1.23
C GLY A 104 2.17 -10.68 -1.42
N ASP A 105 2.81 -11.22 -0.40
CA ASP A 105 3.38 -12.58 -0.42
C ASP A 105 4.30 -12.86 -1.63
N ASN A 106 5.12 -11.86 -2.01
CA ASN A 106 6.21 -12.02 -2.98
C ASN A 106 7.56 -11.97 -2.25
N PRO A 107 8.02 -13.05 -1.60
CA PRO A 107 9.16 -13.03 -0.67
C PRO A 107 10.51 -12.78 -1.35
N HIS A 108 10.54 -12.75 -2.66
CA HIS A 108 11.73 -12.45 -3.45
C HIS A 108 11.81 -10.99 -3.91
N LEU A 109 10.74 -10.20 -3.72
CA LEU A 109 10.69 -8.76 -4.04
C LEU A 109 11.35 -7.95 -2.92
N ARG A 110 12.68 -8.02 -2.81
CA ARG A 110 13.42 -7.42 -1.69
C ARG A 110 13.62 -5.92 -1.79
N ARG A 111 13.40 -5.35 -2.97
CA ARG A 111 13.55 -3.92 -3.26
C ARG A 111 12.61 -3.49 -4.38
N LEU A 112 12.30 -2.21 -4.40
CA LEU A 112 11.52 -1.56 -5.45
C LEU A 112 12.39 -0.50 -6.12
N GLU A 113 12.18 -0.29 -7.41
CA GLU A 113 12.76 0.84 -8.14
C GLU A 113 11.94 2.10 -7.89
N GLY A 114 12.59 3.25 -7.85
CA GLY A 114 11.90 4.55 -7.78
C GLY A 114 10.94 4.71 -8.96
N GLY A 115 9.75 5.25 -8.69
CA GLY A 115 8.73 5.42 -9.71
C GLY A 115 8.03 4.14 -10.18
N ALA A 116 8.18 3.00 -9.49
CA ALA A 116 7.49 1.75 -9.84
C ALA A 116 5.97 1.92 -9.97
N PHE A 117 5.37 2.76 -9.13
CA PHE A 117 3.93 3.04 -9.13
C PHE A 117 3.56 4.37 -9.80
N ARG A 118 4.45 4.94 -10.60
CA ARG A 118 4.19 6.20 -11.30
C ARG A 118 2.96 6.09 -12.22
N GLY A 119 2.08 7.10 -12.14
CA GLY A 119 0.88 7.20 -12.98
C GLY A 119 -0.38 6.57 -12.37
N LEU A 120 -0.28 5.88 -11.23
CA LEU A 120 -1.41 5.23 -10.57
C LEU A 120 -2.23 6.22 -9.72
N GLU A 121 -2.68 7.31 -10.31
CA GLU A 121 -3.34 8.41 -9.58
C GLU A 121 -4.73 8.04 -9.02
N LYS A 122 -5.36 6.98 -9.55
CA LYS A 122 -6.66 6.47 -9.07
C LYS A 122 -6.52 5.30 -8.08
N LEU A 123 -5.29 4.87 -7.78
CA LEU A 123 -5.06 3.74 -6.89
C LEU A 123 -5.60 4.02 -5.49
N GLN A 124 -6.49 3.17 -5.01
CA GLN A 124 -7.13 3.27 -3.69
C GLN A 124 -6.54 2.29 -2.69
N SER A 125 -6.12 1.11 -3.15
CA SER A 125 -5.57 0.05 -2.28
C SER A 125 -4.29 -0.52 -2.86
N LEU A 126 -3.22 -0.53 -2.05
CA LEU A 126 -1.92 -1.08 -2.41
C LEU A 126 -1.46 -2.06 -1.33
N HIS A 127 -1.29 -3.32 -1.73
CA HIS A 127 -0.82 -4.39 -0.86
C HIS A 127 0.61 -4.79 -1.23
N MET A 128 1.52 -4.69 -0.26
CA MET A 128 2.93 -5.11 -0.38
C MET A 128 3.41 -5.82 0.91
N HIS A 129 2.51 -6.50 1.60
CA HIS A 129 2.86 -7.26 2.79
C HIS A 129 3.69 -8.50 2.45
N ARG A 130 4.54 -8.95 3.37
CA ARG A 130 5.37 -10.16 3.26
C ARG A 130 6.25 -10.23 2.01
N CYS A 131 6.84 -9.09 1.60
CA CYS A 131 7.73 -9.01 0.44
C CYS A 131 9.22 -8.94 0.81
N ARG A 132 9.57 -9.01 2.09
CA ARG A 132 10.94 -8.84 2.61
C ARG A 132 11.61 -7.52 2.21
N LEU A 133 10.83 -6.46 2.00
CA LEU A 133 11.32 -5.13 1.70
C LEU A 133 12.13 -4.58 2.89
N ALA A 134 13.40 -4.21 2.66
CA ALA A 134 14.28 -3.66 3.69
C ALA A 134 14.23 -2.12 3.74
N ALA A 135 13.95 -1.49 2.62
CA ALA A 135 13.80 -0.04 2.47
C ALA A 135 12.82 0.25 1.33
N LEU A 136 12.33 1.48 1.29
CA LEU A 136 11.46 2.01 0.23
C LEU A 136 12.16 3.19 -0.44
N PRO A 137 12.11 3.34 -1.78
CA PRO A 137 12.52 4.57 -2.44
C PRO A 137 11.70 5.76 -1.93
N HIS A 138 12.35 6.94 -1.82
CA HIS A 138 11.70 8.13 -1.27
C HIS A 138 10.50 8.62 -2.10
N ASP A 139 10.46 8.32 -3.39
CA ASP A 139 9.45 8.74 -4.34
C ASP A 139 8.42 7.64 -4.67
N ILE A 140 8.45 6.52 -3.96
CA ILE A 140 7.65 5.33 -4.29
C ILE A 140 6.14 5.61 -4.28
N PHE A 141 5.67 6.49 -3.38
CA PHE A 141 4.25 6.85 -3.25
C PHE A 141 3.92 8.22 -3.84
N HIS A 142 4.84 8.80 -4.64
CA HIS A 142 4.63 10.13 -5.21
C HIS A 142 3.39 10.17 -6.10
N LYS A 143 2.54 11.20 -5.89
CA LYS A 143 1.27 11.43 -6.59
C LYS A 143 0.19 10.33 -6.44
N LEU A 144 0.29 9.45 -5.45
CA LEU A 144 -0.78 8.50 -5.16
C LEU A 144 -1.88 9.14 -4.31
N TYR A 145 -2.44 10.25 -4.79
CA TYR A 145 -3.40 11.08 -4.04
C TYR A 145 -4.70 10.37 -3.67
N SER A 146 -5.10 9.34 -4.42
CA SER A 146 -6.34 8.59 -4.18
C SER A 146 -6.16 7.43 -3.20
N LEU A 147 -4.92 7.14 -2.77
CA LEU A 147 -4.65 5.97 -1.94
C LEU A 147 -5.33 6.09 -0.57
N GLN A 148 -6.12 5.08 -0.21
CA GLN A 148 -6.87 4.97 1.05
C GLN A 148 -6.32 3.89 1.97
N TYR A 149 -5.79 2.81 1.39
CA TYR A 149 -5.30 1.64 2.13
C TYR A 149 -3.89 1.28 1.67
N LEU A 150 -2.94 1.26 2.61
CA LEU A 150 -1.55 0.89 2.35
C LEU A 150 -1.10 -0.20 3.32
N TYR A 151 -0.81 -1.37 2.78
CA TYR A 151 -0.42 -2.58 3.51
C TYR A 151 1.05 -2.87 3.30
N LEU A 152 1.88 -2.55 4.30
CA LEU A 152 3.34 -2.74 4.33
C LEU A 152 3.79 -3.65 5.46
N GLN A 153 2.85 -4.33 6.14
CA GLN A 153 3.16 -5.19 7.27
C GLN A 153 4.00 -6.41 6.89
N GLU A 154 4.69 -6.95 7.90
CA GLU A 154 5.50 -8.16 7.79
C GLU A 154 6.59 -8.09 6.70
N ASN A 155 7.23 -6.93 6.60
CA ASN A 155 8.43 -6.70 5.81
C ASN A 155 9.67 -6.61 6.71
N GLN A 156 10.75 -6.04 6.21
CA GLN A 156 12.01 -5.85 6.95
C GLN A 156 12.43 -4.38 6.99
N LEU A 157 11.48 -3.45 6.93
CA LEU A 157 11.73 -2.02 6.91
C LEU A 157 12.42 -1.58 8.20
N HIS A 158 13.62 -0.98 8.08
CA HIS A 158 14.42 -0.53 9.22
C HIS A 158 14.15 0.93 9.59
N PHE A 159 13.74 1.72 8.63
CA PHE A 159 13.43 3.14 8.77
C PHE A 159 12.39 3.58 7.74
N LEU A 160 11.79 4.72 8.01
CA LEU A 160 10.89 5.42 7.09
C LEU A 160 11.48 6.81 6.89
N GLN A 161 11.70 7.21 5.64
CA GLN A 161 12.18 8.55 5.34
C GLN A 161 11.13 9.60 5.70
N ASP A 162 11.59 10.80 6.04
CA ASP A 162 10.73 11.97 6.12
C ASP A 162 10.03 12.19 4.77
N ASP A 163 8.79 12.62 4.84
CA ASP A 163 7.97 12.94 3.67
C ASP A 163 7.62 11.77 2.73
N LEU A 164 7.94 10.53 3.13
CA LEU A 164 7.65 9.35 2.32
C LEU A 164 6.16 9.23 1.95
N PHE A 165 5.27 9.62 2.85
CA PHE A 165 3.82 9.53 2.69
C PHE A 165 3.15 10.87 2.38
N ALA A 166 3.91 11.93 2.07
CA ALA A 166 3.41 13.30 2.02
C ALA A 166 2.27 13.55 1.02
N ASP A 167 2.24 12.80 -0.08
CA ASP A 167 1.19 12.91 -1.11
C ASP A 167 -0.07 12.09 -0.79
N LEU A 168 -0.04 11.25 0.26
CA LEU A 168 -1.12 10.32 0.60
C LEU A 168 -2.22 11.02 1.42
N ILE A 169 -2.72 12.13 0.94
CA ILE A 169 -3.69 12.99 1.65
C ILE A 169 -5.03 12.32 1.95
N ASN A 170 -5.39 11.26 1.21
CA ASN A 170 -6.61 10.49 1.40
C ASN A 170 -6.39 9.16 2.12
N LEU A 171 -5.16 8.89 2.59
CA LEU A 171 -4.87 7.63 3.29
C LEU A 171 -5.66 7.54 4.59
N SER A 172 -6.41 6.46 4.71
CA SER A 172 -7.23 6.12 5.88
C SER A 172 -6.57 5.08 6.77
N GLN A 173 -5.88 4.10 6.18
CA GLN A 173 -5.26 3.00 6.94
C GLN A 173 -3.84 2.76 6.47
N LEU A 174 -2.91 2.73 7.43
CA LEU A 174 -1.49 2.44 7.20
C LEU A 174 -1.04 1.32 8.12
N PHE A 175 -0.68 0.17 7.54
CA PHE A 175 -0.24 -1.01 8.26
C PHE A 175 1.26 -1.22 8.07
N LEU A 176 2.01 -1.02 9.16
CA LEU A 176 3.47 -1.10 9.23
C LEU A 176 3.95 -2.10 10.29
N HIS A 177 3.03 -2.87 10.90
CA HIS A 177 3.38 -3.84 11.92
C HIS A 177 4.24 -5.00 11.39
N GLY A 178 4.98 -5.64 12.27
CA GLY A 178 5.86 -6.75 11.88
C GLY A 178 7.05 -6.31 11.01
N ASN A 179 7.58 -5.11 11.22
CA ASN A 179 8.77 -4.59 10.58
C ASN A 179 9.95 -4.46 11.56
N ARG A 180 10.98 -3.70 11.22
CA ARG A 180 12.18 -3.48 12.04
C ARG A 180 12.45 -1.99 12.30
N ILE A 181 11.40 -1.16 12.25
CA ILE A 181 11.46 0.29 12.40
C ILE A 181 11.97 0.61 13.79
N ARG A 182 12.93 1.55 13.92
CA ARG A 182 13.57 1.90 15.19
C ARG A 182 13.23 3.28 15.70
N THR A 183 12.94 4.21 14.81
CA THR A 183 12.68 5.61 15.15
C THR A 183 11.55 6.17 14.30
N LEU A 184 10.76 7.05 14.88
CA LEU A 184 9.76 7.85 14.19
C LEU A 184 10.25 9.30 14.20
N SER A 185 10.66 9.80 13.04
CA SER A 185 11.19 11.15 12.85
C SER A 185 10.09 12.21 12.79
N GLU A 186 10.46 13.47 12.77
CA GLU A 186 9.52 14.60 12.80
C GLU A 186 8.51 14.61 11.66
N ASN A 187 8.95 14.29 10.44
CA ASN A 187 8.13 14.37 9.23
C ASN A 187 7.74 12.98 8.67
N VAL A 188 7.88 11.93 9.48
CA VAL A 188 7.62 10.55 9.03
C VAL A 188 6.19 10.35 8.53
N PHE A 189 5.21 10.95 9.18
CA PHE A 189 3.79 10.87 8.82
C PHE A 189 3.21 12.19 8.32
N ARG A 190 4.08 13.09 7.83
CA ARG A 190 3.63 14.37 7.26
C ARG A 190 2.67 14.12 6.08
N GLY A 191 1.57 14.87 6.04
CA GLY A 191 0.56 14.81 4.99
C GLY A 191 -0.58 13.82 5.25
N LEU A 192 -0.49 12.95 6.27
CA LEU A 192 -1.50 11.92 6.56
C LEU A 192 -2.69 12.50 7.36
N VAL A 193 -3.26 13.59 6.88
CA VAL A 193 -4.30 14.36 7.58
C VAL A 193 -5.64 13.65 7.73
N ASN A 194 -5.88 12.61 6.95
CA ASN A 194 -7.10 11.80 6.99
C ASN A 194 -6.88 10.39 7.57
N LEU A 195 -5.68 10.11 8.11
CA LEU A 195 -5.37 8.79 8.64
C LEU A 195 -6.23 8.47 9.86
N ASP A 196 -6.93 7.35 9.81
CA ASP A 196 -7.80 6.81 10.86
C ASP A 196 -7.11 5.70 11.66
N ARG A 197 -6.37 4.82 10.98
CA ARG A 197 -5.72 3.67 11.63
C ARG A 197 -4.24 3.59 11.28
N LEU A 198 -3.39 3.53 12.32
CA LEU A 198 -1.95 3.36 12.22
C LEU A 198 -1.50 2.17 13.07
N LEU A 199 -1.04 1.10 12.42
CA LEU A 199 -0.55 -0.10 13.09
C LEU A 199 0.97 -0.18 12.99
N LEU A 200 1.64 -0.01 14.13
CA LEU A 200 3.10 0.01 14.28
C LEU A 200 3.61 -1.03 15.30
N HIS A 201 2.73 -1.92 15.77
CA HIS A 201 3.11 -2.99 16.70
C HIS A 201 4.10 -3.98 16.08
N ASP A 202 4.76 -4.76 16.92
CA ASP A 202 5.76 -5.74 16.45
C ASP A 202 6.86 -5.09 15.58
N ASN A 203 7.42 -3.98 16.08
CA ASN A 203 8.58 -3.30 15.52
C ASN A 203 9.71 -3.23 16.56
N ARG A 204 10.66 -2.33 16.36
CA ARG A 204 11.80 -2.08 17.26
C ARG A 204 11.87 -0.60 17.67
N ILE A 205 10.69 0.08 17.70
CA ILE A 205 10.62 1.52 17.94
C ILE A 205 11.04 1.80 19.37
N ARG A 206 12.07 2.62 19.49
CA ARG A 206 12.63 3.06 20.77
C ARG A 206 12.58 4.58 20.95
N GLN A 207 12.35 5.31 19.88
CA GLN A 207 12.33 6.77 19.90
C GLN A 207 11.23 7.30 18.98
N VAL A 208 10.43 8.21 19.51
CA VAL A 208 9.39 8.96 18.79
C VAL A 208 9.72 10.45 18.92
N ASN A 209 9.85 11.14 17.78
CA ASN A 209 10.02 12.59 17.80
C ASN A 209 8.74 13.25 18.32
N ARG A 210 8.89 14.32 19.10
CA ARG A 210 7.77 15.05 19.71
C ARG A 210 6.73 15.56 18.70
N ARG A 211 7.08 15.70 17.43
CA ARG A 211 6.20 16.15 16.33
C ARG A 211 5.86 15.04 15.34
N ALA A 212 6.22 13.78 15.62
CA ALA A 212 6.01 12.68 14.69
C ALA A 212 4.53 12.48 14.30
N PHE A 213 3.61 12.83 15.18
CA PHE A 213 2.16 12.65 14.98
C PHE A 213 1.39 13.94 14.69
N ARG A 214 2.08 15.05 14.40
CA ARG A 214 1.45 16.38 14.28
C ARG A 214 0.31 16.49 13.27
N ASP A 215 0.36 15.72 12.17
CA ASP A 215 -0.68 15.75 11.11
C ASP A 215 -1.78 14.71 11.32
N LEU A 216 -1.70 13.90 12.39
CA LEU A 216 -2.59 12.77 12.64
C LEU A 216 -3.83 13.16 13.47
N GLY A 217 -4.41 14.34 13.22
CA GLY A 217 -5.53 14.87 13.98
C GLY A 217 -6.86 14.09 13.86
N ARG A 218 -6.95 13.14 12.93
CA ARG A 218 -8.12 12.26 12.75
C ARG A 218 -7.88 10.81 13.16
N LEU A 219 -6.69 10.52 13.71
CA LEU A 219 -6.32 9.15 14.08
C LEU A 219 -7.22 8.63 15.20
N THR A 220 -7.89 7.50 14.99
CA THR A 220 -8.74 6.86 16.01
C THR A 220 -8.09 5.61 16.60
N MET A 221 -7.19 4.96 15.86
CA MET A 221 -6.53 3.73 16.29
C MET A 221 -5.02 3.81 16.11
N LEU A 222 -4.28 3.64 17.22
CA LEU A 222 -2.82 3.58 17.23
C LEU A 222 -2.35 2.36 18.02
N PHE A 223 -1.65 1.45 17.34
CA PHE A 223 -1.04 0.28 17.97
C PHE A 223 0.48 0.40 17.94
N LEU A 224 1.08 0.47 19.12
CA LEU A 224 2.53 0.56 19.38
C LEU A 224 3.02 -0.55 20.31
N PHE A 225 2.19 -1.55 20.62
CA PHE A 225 2.58 -2.66 21.48
C PHE A 225 3.72 -3.50 20.85
N ASN A 226 4.43 -4.26 21.66
CA ASN A 226 5.59 -5.05 21.23
C ASN A 226 6.63 -4.19 20.49
N ASN A 227 7.09 -3.13 21.13
CA ASN A 227 8.20 -2.27 20.67
C ASN A 227 9.25 -2.12 21.78
N SER A 228 10.10 -1.14 21.69
CA SER A 228 11.18 -0.85 22.65
C SER A 228 11.05 0.56 23.25
N LEU A 229 9.81 1.05 23.42
CA LEU A 229 9.52 2.38 23.94
C LEU A 229 9.68 2.41 25.46
N ALA A 230 10.47 3.36 25.96
CA ALA A 230 10.54 3.67 27.39
C ALA A 230 9.66 4.87 27.77
N GLU A 231 9.39 5.76 26.82
CA GLU A 231 8.58 6.96 27.00
C GLU A 231 7.89 7.38 25.72
N LEU A 232 6.89 8.26 25.80
CA LEU A 232 6.28 8.98 24.71
C LEU A 232 6.28 10.47 24.99
N PRO A 233 6.74 11.32 24.05
CA PRO A 233 6.74 12.76 24.22
C PRO A 233 5.33 13.32 24.44
N GLY A 234 5.16 14.23 25.39
CA GLY A 234 3.86 14.83 25.71
C GLY A 234 3.22 15.56 24.53
N GLN A 235 4.03 16.19 23.65
CA GLN A 235 3.51 16.82 22.44
C GLN A 235 2.92 15.78 21.48
N ALA A 236 3.59 14.65 21.27
CA ALA A 236 3.09 13.58 20.42
C ALA A 236 1.74 13.05 20.92
N MET A 237 1.54 12.98 22.22
CA MET A 237 0.26 12.56 22.80
C MET A 237 -0.85 13.61 22.59
N ARG A 238 -0.52 14.91 22.65
CA ARG A 238 -1.49 15.98 22.36
C ARG A 238 -1.91 16.02 20.90
N ASP A 239 -1.01 15.68 19.98
CA ASP A 239 -1.31 15.67 18.54
C ASP A 239 -2.33 14.57 18.14
N VAL A 240 -2.54 13.56 18.99
CA VAL A 240 -3.42 12.42 18.74
C VAL A 240 -4.61 12.34 19.73
N GLU A 241 -5.15 13.48 20.12
CA GLU A 241 -6.30 13.55 21.05
C GLU A 241 -7.58 12.86 20.52
N SER A 242 -7.66 12.62 19.22
CA SER A 242 -8.77 11.89 18.57
C SER A 242 -8.75 10.39 18.80
N ILE A 243 -7.69 9.82 19.39
CA ILE A 243 -7.55 8.37 19.57
C ILE A 243 -8.65 7.79 20.46
N GLN A 244 -9.24 6.70 19.99
CA GLN A 244 -10.23 5.89 20.70
C GLN A 244 -9.64 4.55 21.16
N PHE A 245 -8.72 3.99 20.37
CA PHE A 245 -8.06 2.71 20.63
C PHE A 245 -6.55 2.88 20.64
N LEU A 246 -5.91 2.74 21.80
CA LEU A 246 -4.48 2.86 21.99
C LEU A 246 -3.94 1.57 22.62
N ARG A 247 -2.95 0.93 21.97
CA ARG A 247 -2.28 -0.27 22.50
C ARG A 247 -0.79 -0.02 22.63
N LEU A 248 -0.32 -0.03 23.89
CA LEU A 248 1.04 0.32 24.28
C LEU A 248 1.74 -0.77 25.12
N ASN A 249 1.08 -1.90 25.33
CA ASN A 249 1.62 -3.01 26.13
C ASN A 249 2.89 -3.62 25.52
N ASN A 250 3.63 -4.38 26.32
CA ASN A 250 4.87 -5.01 25.91
C ASN A 250 5.91 -4.01 25.34
N ASN A 251 6.11 -2.92 26.07
CA ASN A 251 7.19 -1.97 25.90
C ASN A 251 7.90 -1.79 27.26
N PRO A 252 9.21 -1.47 27.28
CA PRO A 252 9.96 -1.27 28.53
C PRO A 252 9.71 0.12 29.14
N TRP A 253 8.48 0.43 29.54
CA TRP A 253 8.10 1.74 30.07
C TRP A 253 8.89 2.13 31.30
N ALA A 254 9.46 3.34 31.31
CA ALA A 254 9.98 4.01 32.48
C ALA A 254 8.82 4.72 33.21
N CYS A 255 8.60 4.39 34.50
CA CYS A 255 7.47 4.91 35.29
C CYS A 255 7.86 6.01 36.27
N GLY A 256 8.97 6.67 36.05
CA GLY A 256 9.37 7.90 36.75
C GLY A 256 8.63 9.13 36.21
N CYS A 257 9.29 10.28 36.28
CA CYS A 257 8.74 11.55 35.78
C CYS A 257 8.46 11.52 34.27
N GLU A 258 9.12 10.66 33.55
CA GLU A 258 8.99 10.46 32.08
C GLU A 258 7.60 9.93 31.71
N ALA A 259 6.94 9.19 32.60
CA ALA A 259 5.59 8.67 32.38
C ALA A 259 4.48 9.71 32.53
N ARG A 260 4.80 10.90 33.08
CA ARG A 260 3.81 11.94 33.39
C ARG A 260 2.97 12.35 32.15
N PRO A 261 3.53 12.59 30.96
CA PRO A 261 2.75 12.95 29.77
C PRO A 261 1.74 11.89 29.37
N LEU A 262 2.12 10.62 29.48
CA LEU A 262 1.25 9.48 29.19
C LEU A 262 0.13 9.36 30.23
N TRP A 263 0.45 9.52 31.51
CA TRP A 263 -0.53 9.52 32.58
C TRP A 263 -1.54 10.67 32.45
N GLU A 264 -1.08 11.90 32.15
CA GLU A 264 -1.92 13.05 31.89
C GLU A 264 -2.87 12.81 30.71
N PHE A 265 -2.37 12.19 29.64
CA PHE A 265 -3.18 11.81 28.48
C PHE A 265 -4.32 10.86 28.86
N PHE A 266 -4.05 9.77 29.58
CA PHE A 266 -5.08 8.82 30.01
C PHE A 266 -6.07 9.42 31.00
N ARG A 267 -5.63 10.34 31.83
CA ARG A 267 -6.50 11.06 32.77
C ARG A 267 -7.48 11.98 32.04
N SER A 268 -7.05 12.60 30.95
CA SER A 268 -7.82 13.62 30.23
C SER A 268 -8.70 13.04 29.12
N ASN A 269 -8.40 11.83 28.67
CA ASN A 269 -9.05 11.22 27.50
C ASN A 269 -9.67 9.86 27.84
N ARG A 270 -10.88 9.63 27.33
CA ARG A 270 -11.52 8.31 27.41
C ARG A 270 -11.05 7.44 26.25
N VAL A 271 -9.99 6.67 26.48
CA VAL A 271 -9.35 5.83 25.48
C VAL A 271 -9.43 4.37 25.90
N SER A 272 -9.82 3.48 25.00
CA SER A 272 -9.66 2.05 25.20
C SER A 272 -8.17 1.72 25.12
N SER A 273 -7.57 1.31 26.23
CA SER A 273 -6.15 0.99 26.34
C SER A 273 -5.91 -0.43 26.82
N SER A 274 -4.69 -0.92 26.60
CA SER A 274 -4.15 -2.11 27.25
C SER A 274 -3.50 -1.76 28.60
N ASP A 275 -3.33 -2.73 29.48
CA ASP A 275 -2.57 -2.57 30.69
C ASP A 275 -1.10 -2.25 30.37
N LEU A 276 -0.52 -1.31 31.11
CA LEU A 276 0.87 -0.92 31.01
C LEU A 276 1.65 -1.43 32.22
N LEU A 277 2.76 -2.08 31.95
CA LEU A 277 3.69 -2.57 32.98
C LEU A 277 4.98 -1.76 32.94
N CYS A 278 5.42 -1.28 34.08
CA CYS A 278 6.69 -0.58 34.24
C CYS A 278 7.85 -1.57 34.15
N ALA A 279 8.86 -1.23 33.41
CA ALA A 279 10.14 -1.96 33.38
C ALA A 279 11.16 -1.36 34.32
N SER A 280 11.00 -0.06 34.66
CA SER A 280 11.82 0.66 35.63
C SER A 280 10.98 1.73 36.31
N PRO A 281 11.36 2.09 37.56
CA PRO A 281 10.72 3.19 38.28
C PRO A 281 11.03 4.54 37.66
#